data_0680b77ed37fb8e2350abcd8dcdd3d20
#
_entry.id   0680b77ed37fb8e2350abcd8dcdd3d20
#
_cell.length_a   1.000
_cell.length_b   1.000
_cell.length_c   1.000
_cell.angle_alpha   90.00
_cell.angle_beta   90.00
_cell.angle_gamma   90.00
#
_symmetry.space_group_name_H-M   'P 1'
#
loop_
_entity.id
_entity.type
_entity.pdbx_description
1 polymer ?
#
loop_
_entity_poly.entity_id
_entity_poly.type
_entity_poly.pdbx_seq_one_letter_code
_entity_poly.pdbx_strand_id
1 'polypeptide(L)'
;MSILEVKNLKKNFGSLEVLKGIDFSLEKGEALAMIGASGSGKTTLLRCLNFLERPTHGQIIVNDKIIFDADDNKSLGDAQIRKNRLHFGMVFQSFNLFPQYTALRNCTLARELMAKERPDFKENKKKIMDEITAEGEALLESVGLKEKMNYYPHQLSGGQQQRVAIARALMLQPDILCFDEP
;
A
#
# COMPACT_ATOMS: atom_id res chain seq x y z
N MET A 1 -15.18 4.00 15.58
CA MET A 1 -15.07 4.91 14.41
C MET A 1 -14.42 4.12 13.28
N SER A 2 -15.12 4.01 12.18
CA SER A 2 -14.63 3.25 11.03
C SER A 2 -13.39 3.92 10.43
N ILE A 3 -12.32 3.15 10.22
CA ILE A 3 -11.12 3.62 9.52
C ILE A 3 -11.29 3.51 8.00
N LEU A 4 -12.11 2.55 7.56
CA LEU A 4 -12.45 2.32 6.16
C LEU A 4 -13.93 1.99 6.03
N GLU A 5 -14.60 2.67 5.11
CA GLU A 5 -15.92 2.25 4.62
C GLU A 5 -15.87 2.14 3.10
N VAL A 6 -16.44 1.07 2.61
CA VAL A 6 -16.62 0.81 1.18
C VAL A 6 -18.11 0.65 0.92
N LYS A 7 -18.64 1.42 -0.03
CA LYS A 7 -20.07 1.48 -0.34
C LYS A 7 -20.32 1.18 -1.81
N ASN A 8 -21.09 0.13 -2.06
CA ASN A 8 -21.55 -0.31 -3.39
C ASN A 8 -20.43 -0.33 -4.43
N LEU A 9 -19.24 -0.82 -4.04
CA LEU A 9 -18.05 -0.79 -4.89
C LEU A 9 -18.20 -1.80 -6.02
N LYS A 10 -18.15 -1.32 -7.29
CA LYS A 10 -18.19 -2.17 -8.48
C LYS A 10 -16.97 -1.98 -9.33
N LYS A 11 -16.58 -3.05 -10.04
CA LYS A 11 -15.52 -3.02 -11.04
C LYS A 11 -15.89 -3.89 -12.23
N ASN A 12 -15.88 -3.27 -13.38
CA ASN A 12 -16.09 -3.93 -14.67
C ASN A 12 -14.81 -3.85 -15.51
N PHE A 13 -14.52 -4.92 -16.24
CA PHE A 13 -13.51 -4.96 -17.30
C PHE A 13 -14.24 -5.24 -18.63
N GLY A 14 -14.50 -4.19 -19.40
CA GLY A 14 -15.39 -4.26 -20.54
C GLY A 14 -16.79 -4.72 -20.10
N SER A 15 -17.29 -5.82 -20.66
CA SER A 15 -18.59 -6.42 -20.30
C SER A 15 -18.53 -7.33 -19.06
N LEU A 16 -17.34 -7.68 -18.57
CA LEU A 16 -17.19 -8.56 -17.41
C LEU A 16 -17.31 -7.78 -16.10
N GLU A 17 -18.37 -8.04 -15.34
CA GLU A 17 -18.57 -7.48 -14.00
C GLU A 17 -17.85 -8.37 -12.97
N VAL A 18 -16.75 -7.88 -12.40
CA VAL A 18 -15.92 -8.60 -11.42
C VAL A 18 -16.34 -8.30 -9.98
N LEU A 19 -16.55 -7.01 -9.66
CA LEU A 19 -17.11 -6.60 -8.37
C LEU A 19 -18.53 -6.10 -8.60
N LYS A 20 -19.49 -6.69 -7.88
CA LYS A 20 -20.94 -6.54 -8.13
C LYS A 20 -21.67 -5.72 -7.05
N GLY A 21 -20.98 -4.78 -6.43
CA GLY A 21 -21.52 -3.99 -5.33
C GLY A 21 -21.06 -4.58 -4.00
N ILE A 22 -19.86 -4.20 -3.57
CA ILE A 22 -19.27 -4.67 -2.32
C ILE A 22 -19.43 -3.57 -1.27
N ASP A 23 -19.99 -3.97 -0.12
CA ASP A 23 -20.18 -3.11 1.04
C ASP A 23 -19.49 -3.74 2.24
N PHE A 24 -18.63 -2.99 2.93
CA PHE A 24 -18.06 -3.36 4.21
C PHE A 24 -17.47 -2.14 4.93
N SER A 25 -17.26 -2.30 6.22
CA SER A 25 -16.52 -1.35 7.04
C SER A 25 -15.46 -2.06 7.87
N LEU A 26 -14.44 -1.31 8.27
CA LEU A 26 -13.33 -1.77 9.10
C LEU A 26 -13.07 -0.73 10.20
N GLU A 27 -13.06 -1.17 11.45
CA GLU A 27 -12.71 -0.34 12.59
C GLU A 27 -11.18 -0.29 12.77
N LYS A 28 -10.71 0.72 13.47
CA LYS A 28 -9.27 0.82 13.77
C LYS A 28 -8.82 -0.35 14.66
N GLY A 29 -7.79 -1.07 14.21
CA GLY A 29 -7.23 -2.22 14.91
C GLY A 29 -7.92 -3.55 14.60
N GLU A 30 -8.94 -3.55 13.73
CA GLU A 30 -9.54 -4.78 13.23
C GLU A 30 -8.77 -5.38 12.05
N ALA A 31 -8.97 -6.67 11.86
CA ALA A 31 -8.51 -7.40 10.68
C ALA A 31 -9.72 -8.01 9.94
N LEU A 32 -9.83 -7.74 8.64
CA LEU A 32 -10.84 -8.30 7.76
C LEU A 32 -10.22 -9.37 6.86
N ALA A 33 -10.71 -10.60 6.94
CA ALA A 33 -10.30 -11.68 6.05
C ALA A 33 -11.32 -11.85 4.91
N MET A 34 -10.83 -11.81 3.66
CA MET A 34 -11.63 -12.07 2.46
C MET A 34 -11.41 -13.50 1.99
N ILE A 35 -12.44 -14.33 2.09
CA ILE A 35 -12.42 -15.74 1.71
C ILE A 35 -13.27 -15.94 0.46
N GLY A 36 -12.79 -16.76 -0.47
CA GLY A 36 -13.51 -17.09 -1.71
C GLY A 36 -12.64 -17.86 -2.70
N ALA A 37 -13.26 -18.45 -3.70
CA ALA A 37 -12.57 -19.18 -4.76
C ALA A 37 -11.58 -18.30 -5.54
N SER A 38 -10.60 -18.92 -6.22
CA SER A 38 -9.74 -18.20 -7.16
C SER A 38 -10.61 -17.55 -8.25
N GLY A 39 -10.27 -16.31 -8.61
CA GLY A 39 -11.05 -15.53 -9.59
C GLY A 39 -12.32 -14.85 -9.03
N SER A 40 -12.63 -14.98 -7.73
CA SER A 40 -13.81 -14.32 -7.14
C SER A 40 -13.70 -12.79 -6.97
N GLY A 41 -12.59 -12.18 -7.40
CA GLY A 41 -12.40 -10.73 -7.35
C GLY A 41 -11.65 -10.19 -6.13
N LYS A 42 -11.12 -11.03 -5.24
CA LYS A 42 -10.37 -10.60 -4.02
C LYS A 42 -9.21 -9.66 -4.35
N THR A 43 -8.32 -10.09 -5.25
CA THR A 43 -7.19 -9.27 -5.73
C THR A 43 -7.68 -8.00 -6.43
N THR A 44 -8.78 -8.08 -7.19
CA THR A 44 -9.38 -6.90 -7.83
C THR A 44 -9.88 -5.89 -6.80
N LEU A 45 -10.53 -6.35 -5.74
CA LEU A 45 -10.96 -5.49 -4.63
C LEU A 45 -9.77 -4.79 -3.98
N LEU A 46 -8.71 -5.53 -3.61
CA LEU A 46 -7.49 -4.95 -3.05
C LEU A 46 -6.85 -3.92 -3.99
N ARG A 47 -6.81 -4.21 -5.28
CA ARG A 47 -6.29 -3.27 -6.30
C ARG A 47 -7.15 -2.02 -6.42
N CYS A 48 -8.47 -2.14 -6.28
CA CYS A 48 -9.37 -0.99 -6.27
C CYS A 48 -9.14 -0.11 -5.03
N LEU A 49 -8.99 -0.70 -3.85
CA LEU A 49 -8.68 0.03 -2.60
C LEU A 49 -7.36 0.79 -2.70
N ASN A 50 -6.35 0.17 -3.30
CA ASN A 50 -5.02 0.79 -3.49
C ASN A 50 -4.92 1.67 -4.75
N PHE A 51 -6.02 1.94 -5.45
CA PHE A 51 -6.05 2.72 -6.70
C PHE A 51 -5.09 2.20 -7.78
N LEU A 52 -4.73 0.91 -7.75
CA LEU A 52 -4.04 0.21 -8.84
C LEU A 52 -5.02 -0.10 -9.98
N GLU A 53 -6.29 -0.30 -9.63
CA GLU A 53 -7.43 -0.36 -10.52
C GLU A 53 -8.44 0.70 -10.10
N ARG A 54 -9.05 1.39 -11.06
CA ARG A 54 -10.10 2.36 -10.75
C ARG A 54 -11.45 1.65 -10.66
N PRO A 55 -12.18 1.76 -9.54
CA PRO A 55 -13.55 1.26 -9.46
C PRO A 55 -14.45 1.92 -10.51
N THR A 56 -15.51 1.22 -10.95
CA THR A 56 -16.48 1.76 -11.91
C THR A 56 -17.66 2.44 -11.23
N HIS A 57 -18.02 2.00 -10.01
CA HIS A 57 -19.07 2.59 -9.18
C HIS A 57 -18.71 2.48 -7.69
N GLY A 58 -19.45 3.26 -6.89
CA GLY A 58 -19.38 3.22 -5.44
C GLY A 58 -18.41 4.23 -4.84
N GLN A 59 -18.22 4.13 -3.53
CA GLN A 59 -17.42 5.05 -2.75
C GLN A 59 -16.40 4.32 -1.88
N ILE A 60 -15.25 4.98 -1.66
CA ILE A 60 -14.22 4.58 -0.68
C ILE A 60 -14.03 5.76 0.27
N ILE A 61 -14.22 5.51 1.56
CA ILE A 61 -14.13 6.49 2.64
C ILE A 61 -13.06 6.03 3.62
N VAL A 62 -12.10 6.89 3.94
CA VAL A 62 -11.03 6.64 4.91
C VAL A 62 -11.00 7.76 5.92
N ASN A 63 -11.03 7.43 7.22
CA ASN A 63 -11.05 8.40 8.31
C ASN A 63 -12.15 9.47 8.11
N ASP A 64 -13.38 9.02 7.82
CA ASP A 64 -14.56 9.85 7.56
C ASP A 64 -14.45 10.79 6.33
N LYS A 65 -13.43 10.61 5.50
CA LYS A 65 -13.23 11.39 4.27
C LYS A 65 -13.48 10.52 3.04
N ILE A 66 -14.34 10.98 2.13
CA ILE A 66 -14.51 10.35 0.82
C ILE A 66 -13.24 10.59 0.01
N ILE A 67 -12.49 9.52 -0.26
CA ILE A 67 -11.27 9.56 -1.06
C ILE A 67 -11.52 9.12 -2.51
N PHE A 68 -12.64 8.43 -2.76
CA PHE A 68 -13.15 8.07 -4.07
C PHE A 68 -14.66 8.07 -4.07
N ASP A 69 -15.24 8.68 -5.12
CA ASP A 69 -16.66 8.65 -5.42
C ASP A 69 -16.80 8.52 -6.95
N ALA A 70 -17.46 7.47 -7.39
CA ALA A 70 -17.67 7.23 -8.83
C ALA A 70 -18.70 8.20 -9.43
N ASP A 71 -19.61 8.73 -8.63
CA ASP A 71 -20.64 9.67 -9.07
C ASP A 71 -20.12 11.13 -9.12
N ASP A 72 -18.97 11.40 -8.49
CA ASP A 72 -18.29 12.69 -8.68
C ASP A 72 -17.63 12.71 -10.07
N ASN A 73 -18.21 13.49 -10.98
CA ASN A 73 -17.72 13.68 -12.35
C ASN A 73 -16.31 14.28 -12.45
N LYS A 74 -15.70 14.68 -11.33
CA LYS A 74 -14.30 15.09 -11.29
C LYS A 74 -13.40 13.88 -11.37
N SER A 75 -12.76 13.68 -12.50
CA SER A 75 -11.71 12.67 -12.58
C SER A 75 -10.63 12.98 -11.54
N LEU A 76 -10.34 12.03 -10.66
CA LEU A 76 -9.20 12.15 -9.75
C LEU A 76 -7.93 12.32 -10.59
N GLY A 77 -7.28 13.46 -10.46
CA GLY A 77 -5.97 13.69 -11.09
C GLY A 77 -4.90 12.81 -10.44
N ASP A 78 -3.79 12.55 -11.16
CA ASP A 78 -2.69 11.69 -10.69
C ASP A 78 -2.12 12.09 -9.34
N ALA A 79 -2.08 13.39 -9.04
CA ALA A 79 -1.62 13.90 -7.76
C ALA A 79 -2.54 13.48 -6.60
N GLN A 80 -3.86 13.49 -6.82
CA GLN A 80 -4.83 13.05 -5.81
C GLN A 80 -4.79 11.53 -5.64
N ILE A 81 -4.69 10.78 -6.73
CA ILE A 81 -4.52 9.31 -6.68
C ILE A 81 -3.26 8.94 -5.87
N ARG A 82 -2.13 9.64 -6.10
CA ARG A 82 -0.91 9.42 -5.31
C ARG A 82 -1.13 9.68 -3.81
N LYS A 83 -1.84 10.73 -3.44
CA LYS A 83 -2.18 11.01 -2.05
C LYS A 83 -3.08 9.93 -1.45
N ASN A 84 -4.11 9.50 -2.20
CA ASN A 84 -5.04 8.48 -1.74
C ASN A 84 -4.36 7.12 -1.53
N ARG A 85 -3.37 6.78 -2.36
CA ARG A 85 -2.55 5.55 -2.19
C ARG A 85 -1.78 5.50 -0.87
N LEU A 86 -1.44 6.64 -0.28
CA LEU A 86 -0.70 6.69 0.98
C LEU A 86 -1.51 6.17 2.17
N HIS A 87 -2.84 6.15 2.06
CA HIS A 87 -3.69 5.52 3.09
C HIS A 87 -3.54 4.00 3.15
N PHE A 88 -3.02 3.38 2.08
CA PHE A 88 -2.95 1.93 1.95
C PHE A 88 -1.52 1.44 1.76
N GLY A 89 -1.08 0.52 2.62
CA GLY A 89 0.12 -0.28 2.40
C GLY A 89 -0.27 -1.58 1.69
N MET A 90 0.48 -1.99 0.66
CA MET A 90 0.19 -3.22 -0.09
C MET A 90 1.35 -4.21 -0.01
N VAL A 91 1.04 -5.43 0.40
CA VAL A 91 1.93 -6.58 0.35
C VAL A 91 1.38 -7.55 -0.70
N PHE A 92 2.11 -7.71 -1.79
CA PHE A 92 1.71 -8.55 -2.93
C PHE A 92 2.09 -10.02 -2.68
N GLN A 93 1.38 -10.94 -3.27
CA GLN A 93 1.67 -12.38 -3.25
C GLN A 93 3.13 -12.70 -3.65
N SER A 94 3.64 -12.05 -4.68
CA SER A 94 5.02 -12.23 -5.16
C SER A 94 6.03 -11.29 -4.50
N PHE A 95 5.64 -10.59 -3.42
CA PHE A 95 6.41 -9.58 -2.68
C PHE A 95 6.88 -8.38 -3.52
N ASN A 96 7.13 -8.54 -4.82
CA ASN A 96 7.53 -7.50 -5.78
C ASN A 96 8.66 -6.60 -5.27
N LEU A 97 9.69 -7.21 -4.68
CA LEU A 97 10.89 -6.50 -4.30
C LEU A 97 11.71 -6.14 -5.53
N PHE A 98 12.33 -4.97 -5.50
CA PHE A 98 13.26 -4.54 -6.54
C PHE A 98 14.55 -5.36 -6.44
N PRO A 99 14.87 -6.21 -7.42
CA PRO A 99 15.99 -7.16 -7.32
C PRO A 99 17.37 -6.48 -7.27
N GLN A 100 17.47 -5.26 -7.81
CA GLN A 100 18.68 -4.46 -7.84
C GLN A 100 18.95 -3.66 -6.55
N TYR A 101 18.02 -3.69 -5.58
CA TYR A 101 18.14 -2.97 -4.33
C TYR A 101 18.25 -3.92 -3.14
N THR A 102 19.00 -3.50 -2.11
CA THR A 102 19.08 -4.22 -0.83
C THR A 102 17.74 -4.20 -0.11
N ALA A 103 17.60 -4.98 0.97
CA ALA A 103 16.42 -4.98 1.83
C ALA A 103 16.12 -3.57 2.37
N LEU A 104 17.14 -2.89 2.89
CA LEU A 104 17.02 -1.51 3.39
C LEU A 104 16.56 -0.56 2.28
N ARG A 105 17.18 -0.64 1.10
CA ARG A 105 16.81 0.24 -0.02
C ARG A 105 15.41 -0.05 -0.55
N ASN A 106 14.96 -1.31 -0.55
CA ASN A 106 13.57 -1.65 -0.86
C ASN A 106 12.59 -1.01 0.13
N CYS A 107 12.96 -0.94 1.41
CA CYS A 107 12.15 -0.33 2.45
C CYS A 107 12.08 1.20 2.30
N THR A 108 13.22 1.88 2.11
CA THR A 108 13.33 3.35 2.18
C THR A 108 12.97 4.09 0.90
N LEU A 109 13.06 3.44 -0.26
CA LEU A 109 12.98 4.08 -1.59
C LEU A 109 11.78 5.02 -1.75
N ALA A 110 10.58 4.57 -1.40
CA ALA A 110 9.37 5.38 -1.59
C ALA A 110 9.39 6.65 -0.72
N ARG A 111 9.84 6.52 0.53
CA ARG A 111 9.99 7.64 1.46
C ARG A 111 11.02 8.66 0.98
N GLU A 112 12.13 8.18 0.41
CA GLU A 112 13.16 9.04 -0.16
C GLU A 112 12.66 9.82 -1.40
N LEU A 113 11.84 9.16 -2.26
CA LEU A 113 11.24 9.83 -3.42
C LEU A 113 10.27 10.92 -2.98
N MET A 114 9.44 10.65 -1.97
CA MET A 114 8.54 11.66 -1.40
C MET A 114 9.31 12.81 -0.75
N ALA A 115 10.41 12.51 -0.05
CA ALA A 115 11.23 13.52 0.59
C ALA A 115 11.83 14.52 -0.42
N LYS A 116 12.14 14.09 -1.65
CA LYS A 116 12.65 14.97 -2.71
C LYS A 116 11.66 16.04 -3.16
N GLU A 117 10.36 15.83 -2.94
CA GLU A 117 9.30 16.78 -3.27
C GLU A 117 9.13 17.86 -2.17
N ARG A 118 9.80 17.72 -1.02
CA ARG A 118 9.74 18.70 0.08
C ARG A 118 10.48 19.98 -0.28
N PRO A 119 9.94 21.16 0.07
CA PRO A 119 10.60 22.44 -0.19
C PRO A 119 11.98 22.56 0.47
N ASP A 120 12.13 22.00 1.68
CA ASP A 120 13.34 22.06 2.50
C ASP A 120 14.38 20.97 2.18
N PHE A 121 14.08 20.10 1.20
CA PHE A 121 14.94 18.94 0.90
C PHE A 121 16.37 19.33 0.52
N LYS A 122 16.54 20.38 -0.28
CA LYS A 122 17.88 20.79 -0.75
C LYS A 122 18.78 21.23 0.40
N GLU A 123 18.23 21.95 1.36
CA GLU A 123 18.95 22.50 2.52
C GLU A 123 19.24 21.41 3.56
N ASN A 124 18.28 20.51 3.79
CA ASN A 124 18.32 19.50 4.85
C ASN A 124 18.56 18.08 4.33
N LYS A 125 19.02 17.91 3.10
CA LYS A 125 19.11 16.61 2.41
C LYS A 125 19.78 15.54 3.26
N LYS A 126 20.95 15.82 3.84
CA LYS A 126 21.68 14.83 4.64
C LYS A 126 20.86 14.37 5.84
N LYS A 127 20.35 15.32 6.62
CA LYS A 127 19.54 15.03 7.80
C LYS A 127 18.29 14.20 7.46
N ILE A 128 17.55 14.61 6.41
CA ILE A 128 16.35 13.90 5.96
C ILE A 128 16.68 12.46 5.52
N MET A 129 17.77 12.27 4.80
CA MET A 129 18.17 10.94 4.34
C MET A 129 18.65 10.06 5.50
N ASP A 130 19.37 10.61 6.48
CA ASP A 130 19.80 9.90 7.67
C ASP A 130 18.59 9.47 8.51
N GLU A 131 17.58 10.34 8.70
CA GLU A 131 16.33 10.02 9.39
C GLU A 131 15.56 8.89 8.69
N ILE A 132 15.40 8.95 7.36
CA ILE A 132 14.74 7.90 6.56
C ILE A 132 15.48 6.57 6.68
N THR A 133 16.80 6.61 6.65
CA THR A 133 17.62 5.40 6.80
C THR A 133 17.43 4.76 8.17
N ALA A 134 17.50 5.55 9.23
CA ALA A 134 17.29 5.08 10.60
C ALA A 134 15.89 4.50 10.82
N GLU A 135 14.84 5.14 10.24
CA GLU A 135 13.46 4.61 10.28
C GLU A 135 13.36 3.25 9.56
N GLY A 136 13.99 3.11 8.39
CA GLY A 136 14.04 1.86 7.63
C GLY A 136 14.80 0.75 8.36
N GLU A 137 15.92 1.07 9.01
CA GLU A 137 16.68 0.14 9.84
C GLU A 137 15.86 -0.36 11.03
N ALA A 138 15.19 0.55 11.73
CA ALA A 138 14.31 0.20 12.85
C ALA A 138 13.16 -0.71 12.43
N LEU A 139 12.53 -0.44 11.27
CA LEU A 139 11.47 -1.31 10.73
C LEU A 139 12.00 -2.70 10.38
N LEU A 140 13.16 -2.80 9.72
CA LEU A 140 13.75 -4.09 9.40
C LEU A 140 14.18 -4.86 10.67
N GLU A 141 14.68 -4.17 11.68
CA GLU A 141 15.00 -4.77 12.97
C GLU A 141 13.73 -5.30 13.66
N SER A 142 12.63 -4.54 13.64
CA SER A 142 11.35 -4.96 14.24
C SER A 142 10.76 -6.24 13.62
N VAL A 143 11.06 -6.51 12.34
CA VAL A 143 10.67 -7.75 11.66
C VAL A 143 11.76 -8.83 11.66
N GLY A 144 12.80 -8.66 12.48
CA GLY A 144 13.88 -9.64 12.69
C GLY A 144 14.86 -9.76 11.51
N LEU A 145 15.11 -8.66 10.79
CA LEU A 145 16.01 -8.62 9.62
C LEU A 145 17.23 -7.70 9.82
N LYS A 146 17.61 -7.39 11.06
CA LYS A 146 18.74 -6.52 11.37
C LYS A 146 20.01 -6.89 10.60
N GLU A 147 20.41 -8.16 10.65
CA GLU A 147 21.63 -8.68 10.00
C GLU A 147 21.48 -8.85 8.48
N LYS A 148 20.29 -8.57 7.92
CA LYS A 148 19.96 -8.77 6.51
C LYS A 148 19.67 -7.49 5.73
N MET A 149 19.88 -6.34 6.34
CA MET A 149 19.56 -5.02 5.73
C MET A 149 20.27 -4.78 4.40
N ASN A 150 21.51 -5.26 4.27
CA ASN A 150 22.33 -5.10 3.08
C ASN A 150 22.22 -6.26 2.08
N TYR A 151 21.36 -7.25 2.34
CA TYR A 151 21.13 -8.37 1.43
C TYR A 151 20.18 -8.00 0.31
N TYR A 152 20.43 -8.54 -0.87
CA TYR A 152 19.55 -8.42 -2.02
C TYR A 152 18.45 -9.48 -1.97
N PRO A 153 17.29 -9.28 -2.66
CA PRO A 153 16.17 -10.22 -2.63
C PRO A 153 16.56 -11.66 -2.93
N HIS A 154 17.43 -11.92 -3.89
CA HIS A 154 17.89 -13.27 -4.25
C HIS A 154 18.71 -13.96 -3.16
N GLN A 155 19.20 -13.24 -2.16
CA GLN A 155 19.94 -13.75 -1.01
C GLN A 155 19.04 -14.02 0.20
N LEU A 156 17.74 -13.72 0.09
CA LEU A 156 16.76 -13.83 1.14
C LEU A 156 15.82 -15.01 0.88
N SER A 157 15.45 -15.74 1.95
CA SER A 157 14.37 -16.73 1.86
C SER A 157 13.03 -16.06 1.56
N GLY A 158 12.03 -16.82 1.08
CA GLY A 158 10.68 -16.30 0.79
C GLY A 158 10.06 -15.57 2.00
N GLY A 159 10.14 -16.16 3.20
CA GLY A 159 9.67 -15.51 4.43
C GLY A 159 10.45 -14.26 4.83
N GLN A 160 11.76 -14.18 4.48
CA GLN A 160 12.54 -12.96 4.67
C GLN A 160 12.14 -11.89 3.66
N GLN A 161 11.92 -12.24 2.39
CA GLN A 161 11.42 -11.32 1.37
C GLN A 161 10.03 -10.77 1.73
N GLN A 162 9.15 -11.62 2.25
CA GLN A 162 7.84 -11.19 2.75
C GLN A 162 7.97 -10.15 3.86
N ARG A 163 8.85 -10.39 4.85
CA ARG A 163 9.09 -9.41 5.92
C ARG A 163 9.67 -8.09 5.41
N VAL A 164 10.54 -8.11 4.40
CA VAL A 164 11.00 -6.87 3.73
C VAL A 164 9.83 -6.15 3.05
N ALA A 165 8.92 -6.88 2.39
CA ALA A 165 7.74 -6.28 1.75
C ALA A 165 6.79 -5.65 2.77
N ILE A 166 6.63 -6.28 3.94
CA ILE A 166 5.86 -5.72 5.07
C ILE A 166 6.52 -4.44 5.59
N ALA A 167 7.83 -4.47 5.88
CA ALA A 167 8.57 -3.28 6.33
C ALA A 167 8.48 -2.14 5.31
N ARG A 168 8.59 -2.43 4.00
CA ARG A 168 8.40 -1.47 2.92
C ARG A 168 7.01 -0.83 2.94
N ALA A 169 5.97 -1.63 3.15
CA ALA A 169 4.60 -1.12 3.21
C ALA A 169 4.38 -0.23 4.44
N LEU A 170 4.94 -0.60 5.59
CA LEU A 170 4.85 0.16 6.84
C LEU A 170 5.65 1.46 6.82
N MET A 171 6.71 1.56 6.00
CA MET A 171 7.56 2.75 5.90
C MET A 171 6.81 4.02 5.49
N LEU A 172 5.70 3.88 4.79
CA LEU A 172 4.82 5.00 4.41
C LEU A 172 3.76 5.32 5.47
N GLN A 173 3.77 4.60 6.60
CA GLN A 173 2.83 4.79 7.72
C GLN A 173 1.36 4.79 7.26
N PRO A 174 0.92 3.75 6.51
CA PRO A 174 -0.44 3.70 5.99
C PRO A 174 -1.48 3.55 7.11
N ASP A 175 -2.70 4.03 6.87
CA ASP A 175 -3.83 3.80 7.77
C ASP A 175 -4.29 2.33 7.74
N ILE A 176 -4.18 1.69 6.58
CA ILE A 176 -4.68 0.33 6.31
C ILE A 176 -3.59 -0.49 5.61
N LEU A 177 -3.36 -1.71 6.09
CA LEU A 177 -2.44 -2.65 5.46
C LEU A 177 -3.22 -3.75 4.73
N CYS A 178 -2.93 -3.91 3.46
CA CYS A 178 -3.57 -4.89 2.59
C CYS A 178 -2.59 -6.02 2.24
N PHE A 179 -3.06 -7.26 2.33
CA PHE A 179 -2.30 -8.45 1.95
C PHE A 179 -3.03 -9.20 0.84
N ASP A 180 -2.35 -9.48 -0.26
CA ASP A 180 -2.85 -10.29 -1.35
C ASP A 180 -2.21 -11.67 -1.26
N GLU A 181 -2.96 -12.65 -0.73
CA GLU A 181 -2.54 -14.04 -0.50
C GLU A 181 -1.21 -14.14 0.29
N PRO A 182 -1.20 -13.77 1.58
CA PRO A 182 0.02 -13.70 2.41
C PRO A 182 0.61 -15.08 2.77
#